data_542745737abda9cf7a79b4f1903add3c
#
_entry.id   542745737abda9cf7a79b4f1903add3c
#
_cell.length_a   1.000
_cell.length_b   1.000
_cell.length_c   1.000
_cell.angle_alpha   90.00
_cell.angle_beta   90.00
_cell.angle_gamma   90.00
#
_symmetry.space_group_name_H-M   'P 1'
#
loop_
_entity.id
_entity.type
_entity.pdbx_description
1 polymer ?
#
loop_
_entity_poly.entity_id
_entity_poly.type
_entity_poly.pdbx_seq_one_letter_code
_entity_poly.pdbx_strand_id
1 'polypeptide(L)'
;FMQGVKLQADLARICDNSKVTDHHAILPTAEFVKTGFSSLAESEKKLMTLVCAKLLCAVAAPYEYEAVTAVFTCGGYTFTAKGRTTLCEGWREIERLSRAASEKQDEDAEPEAVLPPLAEGQTFENTAAEISERYTQPPKAFTEDTLLSAMESAGKEDTPEDAERKGLGTTATRAGIIEKLISAGFAERKGKKLIPTKDGYNLVAILPDSLTSPQLTAEWETRLTGIAKGSDSPDDFMLSIEEMTAGLVKTYSAISEDKAKLF
;
A
#
# COMPACT_ATOMS: atom_id res chain seq x y z
N PHE A 1 -22.90 -0.82 15.07
CA PHE A 1 -22.49 0.45 14.44
C PHE A 1 -23.19 0.71 13.09
N MET A 2 -23.92 -0.26 12.57
CA MET A 2 -24.56 -0.21 11.23
C MET A 2 -26.06 0.14 11.26
N GLN A 3 -26.62 0.61 12.39
CA GLN A 3 -28.01 1.02 12.46
C GLN A 3 -28.28 2.24 11.55
N GLY A 4 -29.20 2.09 10.59
CA GLY A 4 -29.59 3.15 9.67
C GLY A 4 -28.88 3.19 8.33
N VAL A 5 -27.83 2.40 8.12
CA VAL A 5 -27.13 2.33 6.82
C VAL A 5 -27.93 1.43 5.87
N LYS A 6 -28.38 2.00 4.74
CA LYS A 6 -29.00 1.22 3.66
C LYS A 6 -27.90 0.57 2.83
N LEU A 7 -27.73 -0.74 2.98
CA LEU A 7 -26.81 -1.53 2.17
C LEU A 7 -27.56 -2.02 0.92
N GLN A 8 -27.09 -1.59 -0.23
CA GLN A 8 -27.40 -2.22 -1.50
C GLN A 8 -26.20 -3.05 -1.90
N ALA A 9 -26.23 -4.35 -1.58
CA ALA A 9 -25.12 -5.23 -1.84
C ALA A 9 -25.01 -5.56 -3.32
N ASP A 10 -23.86 -5.26 -3.93
CA ASP A 10 -23.50 -5.67 -5.29
C ASP A 10 -22.42 -6.77 -5.22
N LEU A 11 -22.87 -8.02 -5.26
CA LEU A 11 -21.97 -9.18 -5.21
C LEU A 11 -21.25 -9.39 -6.55
N ALA A 12 -21.85 -9.01 -7.66
CA ALA A 12 -21.23 -9.19 -8.98
C ALA A 12 -19.93 -8.39 -9.12
N ARG A 13 -19.83 -7.27 -8.41
CA ARG A 13 -18.63 -6.42 -8.42
C ARG A 13 -17.42 -7.07 -7.74
N ILE A 14 -17.63 -7.96 -6.78
CA ILE A 14 -16.56 -8.56 -5.97
C ILE A 14 -16.31 -10.04 -6.26
N CYS A 15 -17.18 -10.70 -7.00
CA CYS A 15 -17.05 -12.12 -7.34
C CYS A 15 -16.47 -12.26 -8.75
N ASP A 16 -15.19 -12.58 -8.85
CA ASP A 16 -14.52 -12.84 -10.11
C ASP A 16 -13.67 -14.10 -9.99
N ASN A 17 -14.20 -15.24 -10.43
CA ASN A 17 -13.51 -16.53 -10.35
C ASN A 17 -12.22 -16.57 -11.18
N SER A 18 -12.09 -15.74 -12.21
CA SER A 18 -10.89 -15.70 -13.05
C SER A 18 -9.68 -15.08 -12.33
N LYS A 19 -9.92 -14.32 -11.26
CA LYS A 19 -8.89 -13.66 -10.44
C LYS A 19 -8.55 -14.40 -9.16
N VAL A 20 -9.21 -15.54 -8.90
CA VAL A 20 -8.88 -16.36 -7.72
C VAL A 20 -7.75 -17.31 -8.12
N THR A 21 -6.60 -17.17 -7.48
CA THR A 21 -5.43 -18.03 -7.67
C THR A 21 -5.34 -19.06 -6.56
N ASP A 22 -4.87 -18.64 -5.37
CA ASP A 22 -4.55 -19.53 -4.26
C ASP A 22 -5.61 -19.51 -3.15
N HIS A 23 -6.14 -18.33 -2.84
CA HIS A 23 -6.99 -18.10 -1.66
C HIS A 23 -8.18 -17.20 -1.99
N HIS A 24 -9.32 -17.48 -1.36
CA HIS A 24 -10.44 -16.56 -1.33
C HIS A 24 -10.21 -15.44 -0.30
N ALA A 25 -11.03 -14.40 -0.34
CA ALA A 25 -11.01 -13.32 0.64
C ALA A 25 -11.26 -13.84 2.07
N ILE A 26 -10.77 -13.10 3.08
CA ILE A 26 -11.09 -13.34 4.48
C ILE A 26 -12.54 -12.93 4.71
N LEU A 27 -13.38 -13.90 5.07
CA LEU A 27 -14.81 -13.73 5.27
C LEU A 27 -15.22 -14.24 6.67
N PRO A 28 -16.27 -13.66 7.28
CA PRO A 28 -16.89 -14.25 8.46
C PRO A 28 -17.40 -15.66 8.16
N THR A 29 -17.14 -16.61 9.06
CA THR A 29 -17.64 -18.00 8.91
C THR A 29 -19.14 -18.08 9.18
N ALA A 30 -19.77 -19.15 8.65
CA ALA A 30 -21.17 -19.43 8.96
C ALA A 30 -21.43 -19.64 10.46
N GLU A 31 -20.44 -20.12 11.20
CA GLU A 31 -20.52 -20.27 12.65
C GLU A 31 -20.54 -18.91 13.34
N PHE A 32 -19.64 -17.98 12.94
CA PHE A 32 -19.66 -16.61 13.45
C PHE A 32 -20.99 -15.89 13.17
N VAL A 33 -21.59 -16.10 12.00
CA VAL A 33 -22.89 -15.51 11.65
C VAL A 33 -24.00 -15.97 12.63
N LYS A 34 -23.92 -17.21 13.13
CA LYS A 34 -24.89 -17.77 14.09
C LYS A 34 -24.61 -17.28 15.51
N THR A 35 -23.36 -17.29 15.95
CA THR A 35 -22.96 -16.98 17.34
C THR A 35 -22.75 -15.49 17.61
N GLY A 36 -22.41 -14.72 16.57
CA GLY A 36 -22.11 -13.31 16.66
C GLY A 36 -20.88 -13.00 17.50
N PHE A 37 -20.84 -11.81 18.07
CA PHE A 37 -19.71 -11.31 18.86
C PHE A 37 -19.68 -11.80 20.31
N SER A 38 -20.71 -12.48 20.79
CA SER A 38 -20.92 -12.74 22.24
C SER A 38 -19.86 -13.64 22.85
N SER A 39 -19.27 -14.56 22.06
CA SER A 39 -18.28 -15.53 22.52
C SER A 39 -16.83 -15.09 22.30
N LEU A 40 -16.61 -13.93 21.69
CA LEU A 40 -15.27 -13.46 21.32
C LEU A 40 -14.62 -12.63 22.43
N ALA A 41 -13.31 -12.76 22.59
CA ALA A 41 -12.50 -11.86 23.40
C ALA A 41 -12.45 -10.45 22.77
N GLU A 42 -12.12 -9.41 23.53
CA GLU A 42 -12.15 -8.02 23.06
C GLU A 42 -11.22 -7.76 21.85
N SER A 43 -10.06 -8.40 21.82
CA SER A 43 -9.14 -8.34 20.66
C SER A 43 -9.73 -9.00 19.42
N GLU A 44 -10.38 -10.13 19.58
CA GLU A 44 -11.06 -10.85 18.50
C GLU A 44 -12.28 -10.07 17.99
N LYS A 45 -13.05 -9.42 18.88
CA LYS A 45 -14.15 -8.54 18.49
C LYS A 45 -13.67 -7.40 17.59
N LYS A 46 -12.53 -6.76 17.94
CA LYS A 46 -11.94 -5.70 17.13
C LYS A 46 -11.54 -6.19 15.74
N LEU A 47 -10.91 -7.35 15.68
CA LEU A 47 -10.50 -7.97 14.40
C LEU A 47 -11.73 -8.34 13.55
N MET A 48 -12.71 -9.00 14.14
CA MET A 48 -13.94 -9.37 13.43
C MET A 48 -14.75 -8.16 12.98
N THR A 49 -14.77 -7.08 13.78
CA THR A 49 -15.38 -5.80 13.36
C THR A 49 -14.71 -5.25 12.12
N LEU A 50 -13.37 -5.28 12.06
CA LEU A 50 -12.61 -4.86 10.90
C LEU A 50 -12.92 -5.71 9.67
N VAL A 51 -12.92 -7.04 9.80
CA VAL A 51 -13.25 -7.98 8.71
C VAL A 51 -14.66 -7.72 8.19
N CYS A 52 -15.64 -7.62 9.08
CA CYS A 52 -17.03 -7.32 8.70
C CYS A 52 -17.16 -5.94 8.03
N ALA A 53 -16.49 -4.91 8.56
CA ALA A 53 -16.51 -3.58 7.98
C ALA A 53 -15.92 -3.58 6.56
N LYS A 54 -14.79 -4.24 6.34
CA LYS A 54 -14.17 -4.36 5.01
C LYS A 54 -15.05 -5.11 4.01
N LEU A 55 -15.68 -6.20 4.43
CA LEU A 55 -16.66 -6.91 3.61
C LEU A 55 -17.83 -6.01 3.22
N LEU A 56 -18.39 -5.28 4.17
CA LEU A 56 -19.51 -4.37 3.93
C LEU A 56 -19.10 -3.21 3.00
N CYS A 57 -17.91 -2.65 3.18
CA CYS A 57 -17.37 -1.65 2.24
C CYS A 57 -17.22 -2.21 0.81
N ALA A 58 -16.77 -3.46 0.69
CA ALA A 58 -16.58 -4.09 -0.61
C ALA A 58 -17.89 -4.27 -1.40
N VAL A 59 -18.99 -4.58 -0.72
CA VAL A 59 -20.32 -4.80 -1.32
C VAL A 59 -21.21 -3.55 -1.36
N ALA A 60 -20.80 -2.47 -0.70
CA ALA A 60 -21.58 -1.22 -0.65
C ALA A 60 -21.55 -0.47 -1.98
N ALA A 61 -22.43 0.51 -2.12
CA ALA A 61 -22.42 1.44 -3.24
C ALA A 61 -21.05 2.13 -3.38
N PRO A 62 -20.62 2.49 -4.59
CA PRO A 62 -19.39 3.24 -4.80
C PRO A 62 -19.46 4.61 -4.12
N TYR A 63 -18.29 5.14 -3.75
CA TYR A 63 -18.14 6.54 -3.41
C TYR A 63 -18.15 7.36 -4.70
N GLU A 64 -19.07 8.31 -4.81
CA GLU A 64 -19.22 9.16 -5.99
C GLU A 64 -18.93 10.62 -5.62
N TYR A 65 -18.12 11.26 -6.41
CA TYR A 65 -17.75 12.66 -6.21
C TYR A 65 -17.53 13.39 -7.53
N GLU A 66 -17.71 14.68 -7.49
CA GLU A 66 -17.31 15.59 -8.55
C GLU A 66 -15.96 16.21 -8.21
N ALA A 67 -14.98 16.06 -9.09
CA ALA A 67 -13.66 16.67 -8.95
C ALA A 67 -13.54 17.84 -9.92
N VAL A 68 -13.25 19.02 -9.38
CA VAL A 68 -13.04 20.24 -10.15
C VAL A 68 -11.57 20.63 -10.09
N THR A 69 -10.99 20.90 -11.24
CA THR A 69 -9.66 21.51 -11.35
C THR A 69 -9.81 22.84 -12.07
N ALA A 70 -9.57 23.93 -11.36
CA ALA A 70 -9.59 25.27 -11.89
C ALA A 70 -8.16 25.74 -12.18
N VAL A 71 -7.94 26.27 -13.37
CA VAL A 71 -6.66 26.84 -13.80
C VAL A 71 -6.85 28.34 -13.98
N PHE A 72 -6.08 29.12 -13.26
CA PHE A 72 -6.12 30.59 -13.29
C PHE A 72 -4.83 31.13 -13.91
N THR A 73 -4.94 32.21 -14.66
CA THR A 73 -3.79 32.94 -15.18
C THR A 73 -3.76 34.35 -14.59
N CYS A 74 -2.63 34.77 -14.08
CA CYS A 74 -2.42 36.11 -13.54
C CYS A 74 -0.97 36.55 -13.76
N GLY A 75 -0.77 37.71 -14.39
CA GLY A 75 0.58 38.25 -14.63
C GLY A 75 1.51 37.32 -15.42
N GLY A 76 0.98 36.46 -16.29
CA GLY A 76 1.75 35.46 -17.05
C GLY A 76 2.07 34.17 -16.31
N TYR A 77 1.61 34.04 -15.08
CA TYR A 77 1.76 32.83 -14.26
C TYR A 77 0.47 32.03 -14.20
N THR A 78 0.61 30.73 -14.07
CA THR A 78 -0.51 29.79 -13.95
C THR A 78 -0.65 29.29 -12.51
N PHE A 79 -1.86 29.35 -11.98
CA PHE A 79 -2.23 28.86 -10.65
C PHE A 79 -3.29 27.77 -10.80
N THR A 80 -3.18 26.69 -10.05
CA THR A 80 -4.13 25.59 -10.09
C THR A 80 -4.79 25.41 -8.73
N ALA A 81 -6.12 25.35 -8.71
CA ALA A 81 -6.90 24.99 -7.54
C ALA A 81 -7.66 23.70 -7.84
N LYS A 82 -7.70 22.80 -6.86
CA LYS A 82 -8.45 21.54 -6.96
C LYS A 82 -9.47 21.47 -5.83
N GLY A 83 -10.68 21.04 -6.17
CA GLY A 83 -11.75 20.84 -5.22
C GLY A 83 -12.48 19.53 -5.49
N ARG A 84 -13.18 19.04 -4.46
CA ARG A 84 -13.99 17.83 -4.56
C ARG A 84 -15.30 18.06 -3.81
N THR A 85 -16.39 17.67 -4.45
CA THR A 85 -17.73 17.66 -3.85
C THR A 85 -18.27 16.26 -3.83
N THR A 86 -18.56 15.72 -2.65
CA THR A 86 -19.12 14.39 -2.49
C THR A 86 -20.58 14.39 -2.95
N LEU A 87 -20.91 13.48 -3.87
CA LEU A 87 -22.26 13.23 -4.38
C LEU A 87 -22.93 12.07 -3.65
N CYS A 88 -22.18 10.99 -3.38
CA CYS A 88 -22.63 9.81 -2.64
C CYS A 88 -21.49 9.30 -1.77
N GLU A 89 -21.71 9.20 -0.47
CA GLU A 89 -20.71 8.67 0.48
C GLU A 89 -20.39 7.19 0.24
N GLY A 90 -21.35 6.40 -0.19
CA GLY A 90 -21.17 4.99 -0.51
C GLY A 90 -20.43 4.22 0.59
N TRP A 91 -19.41 3.45 0.22
CA TRP A 91 -18.60 2.66 1.16
C TRP A 91 -17.83 3.49 2.21
N ARG A 92 -17.55 4.78 1.94
CA ARG A 92 -16.83 5.66 2.89
C ARG A 92 -17.61 5.89 4.18
N GLU A 93 -18.95 5.93 4.10
CA GLU A 93 -19.78 6.04 5.30
C GLU A 93 -19.58 4.86 6.25
N ILE A 94 -19.52 3.64 5.70
CA ILE A 94 -19.29 2.42 6.50
C ILE A 94 -17.89 2.47 7.15
N GLU A 95 -16.88 2.85 6.38
CA GLU A 95 -15.51 2.98 6.90
C GLU A 95 -15.43 4.01 8.01
N ARG A 96 -16.03 5.19 7.84
CA ARG A 96 -16.11 6.25 8.85
C ARG A 96 -16.76 5.77 10.13
N LEU A 97 -17.91 5.08 10.02
CA LEU A 97 -18.61 4.53 11.18
C LEU A 97 -17.80 3.45 11.90
N SER A 98 -17.10 2.60 11.17
CA SER A 98 -16.24 1.57 11.77
C SER A 98 -15.02 2.15 12.47
N ARG A 99 -14.42 3.21 11.94
CA ARG A 99 -13.31 3.95 12.57
C ARG A 99 -13.75 4.69 13.82
N ALA A 100 -14.90 5.36 13.78
CA ALA A 100 -15.46 6.04 14.94
C ALA A 100 -15.73 5.07 16.11
N ALA A 101 -16.15 3.84 15.82
CA ALA A 101 -16.33 2.78 16.82
C ALA A 101 -15.00 2.25 17.40
N SER A 102 -13.85 2.50 16.75
CA SER A 102 -12.52 2.04 17.19
C SER A 102 -11.65 3.11 17.86
N GLU A 103 -12.19 4.29 18.17
CA GLU A 103 -11.49 5.42 18.84
C GLU A 103 -10.24 5.94 18.11
N LYS A 104 -10.06 5.65 16.84
CA LYS A 104 -8.94 6.17 16.04
C LYS A 104 -9.45 7.26 15.11
N GLN A 105 -9.20 8.51 15.48
CA GLN A 105 -9.26 9.64 14.55
C GLN A 105 -7.95 9.71 13.77
N ASP A 106 -8.03 9.73 12.44
CA ASP A 106 -6.90 10.09 11.60
C ASP A 106 -6.71 11.61 11.68
N GLU A 107 -5.73 12.05 12.47
CA GLU A 107 -5.36 13.47 12.62
C GLU A 107 -4.73 14.05 11.33
N ASP A 108 -4.40 13.22 10.35
CA ASP A 108 -3.68 13.61 9.12
C ASP A 108 -4.60 13.80 7.88
N ALA A 109 -5.91 13.71 8.01
CA ALA A 109 -6.80 13.96 6.87
C ALA A 109 -6.94 15.47 6.64
N GLU A 110 -6.26 16.00 5.62
CA GLU A 110 -6.53 17.36 5.14
C GLU A 110 -8.00 17.47 4.71
N PRO A 111 -8.71 18.52 5.16
CA PRO A 111 -10.11 18.71 4.75
C PRO A 111 -10.17 18.87 3.23
N GLU A 112 -11.07 18.13 2.59
CA GLU A 112 -11.30 18.25 1.15
C GLU A 112 -11.78 19.68 0.83
N ALA A 113 -11.01 20.41 0.02
CA ALA A 113 -11.39 21.76 -0.37
C ALA A 113 -12.59 21.68 -1.33
N VAL A 114 -13.63 22.43 -1.03
CA VAL A 114 -14.78 22.63 -1.92
C VAL A 114 -14.58 23.95 -2.64
N LEU A 115 -14.48 23.92 -3.98
CA LEU A 115 -14.40 25.14 -4.76
C LEU A 115 -15.81 25.72 -4.97
N PRO A 116 -15.95 27.06 -4.96
CA PRO A 116 -17.21 27.69 -5.36
C PRO A 116 -17.49 27.38 -6.84
N PRO A 117 -18.74 27.58 -7.31
CA PRO A 117 -19.05 27.48 -8.73
C PRO A 117 -18.18 28.42 -9.53
N LEU A 118 -17.46 27.90 -10.52
CA LEU A 118 -16.56 28.64 -11.41
C LEU A 118 -17.03 28.49 -12.86
N ALA A 119 -16.87 29.54 -13.65
CA ALA A 119 -17.13 29.50 -15.07
C ALA A 119 -15.85 29.80 -15.87
N GLU A 120 -15.74 29.18 -17.04
CA GLU A 120 -14.64 29.46 -17.96
C GLU A 120 -14.65 30.92 -18.40
N GLY A 121 -13.47 31.56 -18.38
CA GLY A 121 -13.33 32.98 -18.68
C GLY A 121 -13.76 33.95 -17.58
N GLN A 122 -14.14 33.44 -16.41
CA GLN A 122 -14.47 34.26 -15.24
C GLN A 122 -13.23 35.07 -14.79
N THR A 123 -13.43 36.36 -14.60
CA THR A 123 -12.39 37.29 -14.11
C THR A 123 -12.64 37.62 -12.65
N PHE A 124 -11.56 37.62 -11.86
CA PHE A 124 -11.58 37.99 -10.45
C PHE A 124 -10.89 39.35 -10.29
N GLU A 125 -11.59 40.31 -9.75
CA GLU A 125 -11.06 41.62 -9.40
C GLU A 125 -10.73 41.66 -7.90
N ASN A 126 -9.79 42.49 -7.50
CA ASN A 126 -9.38 42.67 -6.09
C ASN A 126 -8.85 41.40 -5.43
N THR A 127 -8.05 40.60 -6.14
CA THR A 127 -7.36 39.48 -5.55
C THR A 127 -6.16 39.96 -4.73
N ALA A 128 -6.03 39.44 -3.51
CA ALA A 128 -4.85 39.62 -2.70
C ALA A 128 -3.90 38.44 -2.95
N ALA A 129 -2.61 38.70 -3.09
CA ALA A 129 -1.58 37.68 -3.17
C ALA A 129 -0.68 37.80 -1.93
N GLU A 130 -0.52 36.68 -1.24
CA GLU A 130 0.39 36.58 -0.09
C GLU A 130 1.47 35.53 -0.39
N ILE A 131 2.73 35.91 -0.14
CA ILE A 131 3.85 34.99 -0.28
C ILE A 131 4.05 34.29 1.05
N SER A 132 3.88 32.99 1.07
CA SER A 132 4.15 32.13 2.23
C SER A 132 5.43 31.34 1.98
N GLU A 133 6.45 31.57 2.80
CA GLU A 133 7.67 30.76 2.77
C GLU A 133 7.41 29.43 3.48
N ARG A 134 7.66 28.31 2.78
CA ARG A 134 7.49 26.98 3.34
C ARG A 134 8.71 26.11 2.99
N TYR A 135 9.00 25.18 3.88
CA TYR A 135 10.07 24.20 3.68
C TYR A 135 9.48 22.85 3.34
N THR A 136 10.08 22.15 2.38
CA THR A 136 9.74 20.77 2.10
C THR A 136 10.08 19.92 3.31
N GLN A 137 9.22 18.97 3.62
CA GLN A 137 9.45 18.00 4.68
C GLN A 137 10.04 16.71 4.07
N PRO A 138 10.96 16.03 4.78
CA PRO A 138 11.42 14.73 4.34
C PRO A 138 10.24 13.73 4.30
N PRO A 139 10.33 12.67 3.49
CA PRO A 139 9.32 11.61 3.49
C PRO A 139 9.09 11.09 4.92
N LYS A 140 7.83 10.86 5.27
CA LYS A 140 7.49 10.27 6.57
C LYS A 140 8.07 8.86 6.66
N ALA A 141 8.59 8.49 7.84
CA ALA A 141 9.02 7.13 8.09
C ALA A 141 7.85 6.16 7.90
N PHE A 142 8.12 4.97 7.40
CA PHE A 142 7.10 3.95 7.20
C PHE A 142 6.45 3.55 8.53
N THR A 143 5.16 3.31 8.47
CA THR A 143 4.42 2.49 9.45
C THR A 143 4.30 1.08 8.88
N GLU A 144 3.81 0.10 9.65
CA GLU A 144 3.57 -1.24 9.11
C GLU A 144 2.61 -1.22 7.93
N ASP A 145 1.54 -0.45 8.02
CA ASP A 145 0.54 -0.30 6.95
C ASP A 145 1.16 0.30 5.67
N THR A 146 1.89 1.41 5.81
CA THR A 146 2.50 2.06 4.64
C THR A 146 3.65 1.26 4.05
N LEU A 147 4.39 0.47 4.86
CA LEU A 147 5.43 -0.44 4.36
C LEU A 147 4.80 -1.62 3.63
N LEU A 148 3.73 -2.23 4.16
CA LEU A 148 3.00 -3.30 3.47
C LEU A 148 2.48 -2.82 2.11
N SER A 149 1.92 -1.61 2.04
CA SER A 149 1.45 -1.00 0.79
C SER A 149 2.61 -0.72 -0.19
N ALA A 150 3.75 -0.26 0.32
CA ALA A 150 4.95 -0.05 -0.49
C ALA A 150 5.51 -1.38 -1.03
N MET A 151 5.55 -2.43 -0.22
CA MET A 151 5.95 -3.77 -0.67
C MET A 151 5.01 -4.32 -1.74
N GLU A 152 3.72 -4.04 -1.65
CA GLU A 152 2.75 -4.48 -2.66
C GLU A 152 2.94 -3.79 -4.01
N SER A 153 3.35 -2.54 -4.00
CA SER A 153 3.55 -1.74 -5.22
C SER A 153 4.98 -1.77 -5.76
N ALA A 154 5.95 -2.28 -4.98
CA ALA A 154 7.36 -2.29 -5.36
C ALA A 154 7.60 -3.12 -6.64
N GLY A 155 8.30 -2.53 -7.61
CA GLY A 155 8.61 -3.20 -8.90
C GLY A 155 7.39 -3.45 -9.80
N LYS A 156 6.24 -2.89 -9.47
CA LYS A 156 5.00 -3.11 -10.24
C LYS A 156 5.08 -2.59 -11.68
N GLU A 157 5.86 -1.52 -11.89
CA GLU A 157 6.09 -0.94 -13.22
C GLU A 157 7.00 -1.83 -14.08
N ASP A 158 7.86 -2.62 -13.45
CA ASP A 158 8.81 -3.53 -14.11
C ASP A 158 8.23 -4.94 -14.32
N THR A 159 7.01 -5.19 -13.84
CA THR A 159 6.37 -6.52 -13.87
C THR A 159 5.29 -6.54 -14.95
N PRO A 160 5.23 -7.58 -15.84
CA PRO A 160 4.17 -7.73 -16.82
C PRO A 160 2.77 -7.73 -16.18
N GLU A 161 1.77 -7.22 -16.90
CA GLU A 161 0.38 -7.15 -16.40
C GLU A 161 -0.20 -8.52 -16.03
N ASP A 162 0.23 -9.56 -16.72
CA ASP A 162 -0.21 -10.94 -16.57
C ASP A 162 0.67 -11.78 -15.62
N ALA A 163 1.67 -11.18 -14.97
CA ALA A 163 2.44 -11.87 -13.94
C ALA A 163 1.55 -12.23 -12.74
N GLU A 164 1.67 -13.47 -12.28
CA GLU A 164 0.86 -14.00 -11.18
C GLU A 164 1.10 -13.23 -9.87
N ARG A 165 2.35 -12.84 -9.62
CA ARG A 165 2.74 -12.12 -8.41
C ARG A 165 3.37 -10.78 -8.75
N LYS A 166 2.95 -9.75 -8.01
CA LYS A 166 3.44 -8.38 -8.16
C LYS A 166 3.86 -7.85 -6.79
N GLY A 167 4.97 -7.11 -6.78
CA GLY A 167 5.52 -6.55 -5.54
C GLY A 167 6.47 -7.51 -4.81
N LEU A 168 6.91 -7.08 -3.62
CA LEU A 168 7.80 -7.85 -2.75
C LEU A 168 6.98 -8.75 -1.82
N GLY A 169 7.17 -10.05 -1.92
CA GLY A 169 6.45 -11.04 -1.14
C GLY A 169 4.95 -11.14 -1.49
N THR A 170 4.28 -12.09 -0.89
CA THR A 170 2.83 -12.27 -1.01
C THR A 170 2.09 -11.62 0.14
N THR A 171 0.78 -11.46 0.03
CA THR A 171 -0.08 -10.97 1.12
C THR A 171 0.12 -11.76 2.43
N ALA A 172 0.34 -13.07 2.32
CA ALA A 172 0.56 -13.94 3.49
C ALA A 172 1.97 -13.80 4.08
N THR A 173 2.98 -13.42 3.31
CA THR A 173 4.39 -13.45 3.72
C THR A 173 4.94 -12.09 4.14
N ARG A 174 4.39 -10.96 3.66
CA ARG A 174 4.90 -9.60 3.90
C ARG A 174 5.04 -9.27 5.38
N ALA A 175 4.01 -9.57 6.19
CA ALA A 175 4.07 -9.33 7.63
C ALA A 175 5.21 -10.13 8.29
N GLY A 176 5.38 -11.41 7.90
CA GLY A 176 6.48 -12.24 8.38
C GLY A 176 7.87 -11.73 7.99
N ILE A 177 8.01 -11.09 6.83
CA ILE A 177 9.25 -10.44 6.40
C ILE A 177 9.59 -9.27 7.33
N ILE A 178 8.61 -8.41 7.63
CA ILE A 178 8.79 -7.29 8.57
C ILE A 178 9.22 -7.79 9.95
N GLU A 179 8.55 -8.83 10.48
CA GLU A 179 8.92 -9.45 11.76
C GLU A 179 10.35 -10.02 11.75
N LYS A 180 10.77 -10.64 10.64
CA LYS A 180 12.15 -11.13 10.49
C LYS A 180 13.17 -9.99 10.52
N LEU A 181 12.91 -8.88 9.86
CA LEU A 181 13.81 -7.70 9.90
C LEU A 181 13.95 -7.15 11.31
N ILE A 182 12.85 -7.09 12.06
CA ILE A 182 12.85 -6.61 13.45
C ILE A 182 13.56 -7.60 14.37
N SER A 183 13.25 -8.89 14.28
CA SER A 183 13.87 -9.92 15.13
C SER A 183 15.35 -10.09 14.85
N ALA A 184 15.80 -9.85 13.61
CA ALA A 184 17.22 -9.84 13.24
C ALA A 184 17.95 -8.54 13.64
N GLY A 185 17.24 -7.54 14.18
CA GLY A 185 17.82 -6.29 14.62
C GLY A 185 18.11 -5.27 13.51
N PHE A 186 17.64 -5.49 12.28
CA PHE A 186 17.83 -4.57 11.15
C PHE A 186 16.82 -3.42 11.12
N ALA A 187 15.68 -3.58 11.78
CA ALA A 187 14.68 -2.54 11.97
C ALA A 187 14.14 -2.58 13.40
N GLU A 188 13.63 -1.44 13.87
CA GLU A 188 12.98 -1.33 15.18
C GLU A 188 11.66 -0.58 15.10
N ARG A 189 10.73 -0.87 16.02
CA ARG A 189 9.47 -0.14 16.18
C ARG A 189 9.67 1.05 17.13
N LYS A 190 9.45 2.27 16.65
CA LYS A 190 9.36 3.48 17.48
C LYS A 190 7.95 4.04 17.43
N GLY A 191 7.11 3.65 18.39
CA GLY A 191 5.68 3.90 18.37
C GLY A 191 5.03 3.18 17.19
N LYS A 192 4.40 3.91 16.26
CA LYS A 192 3.83 3.34 15.04
C LYS A 192 4.82 3.27 13.86
N LYS A 193 6.01 3.84 14.00
CA LYS A 193 7.00 3.95 12.92
C LYS A 193 7.95 2.77 12.92
N LEU A 194 8.33 2.33 11.73
CA LEU A 194 9.42 1.39 11.50
C LEU A 194 10.66 2.19 11.13
N ILE A 195 11.73 2.01 11.89
CA ILE A 195 12.98 2.74 11.72
C ILE A 195 14.11 1.74 11.47
N PRO A 196 14.90 1.89 10.40
CA PRO A 196 16.11 1.09 10.22
C PRO A 196 17.10 1.33 11.37
N THR A 197 17.72 0.27 11.85
CA THR A 197 18.82 0.37 12.82
C THR A 197 20.14 0.69 12.11
N LYS A 198 21.21 0.96 12.88
CA LYS A 198 22.54 1.10 12.31
C LYS A 198 22.95 -0.14 11.50
N ASP A 199 22.68 -1.33 12.03
CA ASP A 199 23.00 -2.60 11.36
C ASP A 199 22.18 -2.80 10.11
N GLY A 200 20.91 -2.35 10.08
CA GLY A 200 20.09 -2.32 8.88
C GLY A 200 20.67 -1.43 7.79
N TYR A 201 21.13 -0.23 8.13
CA TYR A 201 21.82 0.65 7.18
C TYR A 201 23.14 0.04 6.69
N ASN A 202 23.94 -0.52 7.59
CA ASN A 202 25.20 -1.16 7.24
C ASN A 202 24.97 -2.35 6.29
N LEU A 203 23.97 -3.18 6.55
CA LEU A 203 23.62 -4.30 5.68
C LEU A 203 23.33 -3.82 4.25
N VAL A 204 22.46 -2.81 4.10
CA VAL A 204 22.13 -2.27 2.77
C VAL A 204 23.35 -1.68 2.08
N ALA A 205 24.24 -1.00 2.84
CA ALA A 205 25.45 -0.37 2.29
C ALA A 205 26.48 -1.37 1.74
N ILE A 206 26.48 -2.62 2.23
CA ILE A 206 27.40 -3.66 1.73
C ILE A 206 26.80 -4.49 0.61
N LEU A 207 25.47 -4.60 0.52
CA LEU A 207 24.79 -5.37 -0.50
C LEU A 207 24.93 -4.72 -1.89
N PRO A 208 24.96 -5.49 -2.98
CA PRO A 208 24.96 -4.94 -4.33
C PRO A 208 23.56 -4.41 -4.67
N ASP A 209 23.51 -3.44 -5.57
CA ASP A 209 22.28 -2.80 -6.03
C ASP A 209 21.23 -3.81 -6.53
N SER A 210 21.69 -4.91 -7.14
CA SER A 210 20.80 -5.98 -7.61
C SER A 210 19.99 -6.65 -6.48
N LEU A 211 20.52 -6.73 -5.25
CA LEU A 211 19.81 -7.29 -4.10
C LEU A 211 19.01 -6.26 -3.31
N THR A 212 19.30 -4.97 -3.50
CA THR A 212 18.60 -3.89 -2.80
C THR A 212 17.48 -3.27 -3.65
N SER A 213 17.34 -3.70 -4.89
CA SER A 213 16.30 -3.27 -5.83
C SER A 213 15.15 -4.28 -5.92
N PRO A 214 13.90 -3.85 -6.07
CA PRO A 214 12.77 -4.74 -6.36
C PRO A 214 12.82 -5.36 -7.76
N GLN A 215 13.68 -4.86 -8.65
CA GLN A 215 13.80 -5.29 -10.05
C GLN A 215 14.15 -6.76 -10.18
N LEU A 216 15.06 -7.28 -9.32
CA LEU A 216 15.41 -8.70 -9.33
C LEU A 216 14.18 -9.59 -9.10
N THR A 217 13.32 -9.20 -8.16
CA THR A 217 12.07 -9.94 -7.90
C THR A 217 11.13 -9.87 -9.09
N ALA A 218 10.97 -8.70 -9.71
CA ALA A 218 10.13 -8.54 -10.90
C ALA A 218 10.63 -9.37 -12.08
N GLU A 219 11.94 -9.41 -12.29
CA GLU A 219 12.58 -10.24 -13.32
C GLU A 219 12.32 -11.73 -13.09
N TRP A 220 12.50 -12.21 -11.85
CA TRP A 220 12.26 -13.61 -11.52
C TRP A 220 10.79 -14.00 -11.66
N GLU A 221 9.85 -13.16 -11.22
CA GLU A 221 8.42 -13.41 -11.40
C GLU A 221 8.03 -13.43 -12.90
N THR A 222 8.67 -12.60 -13.71
CA THR A 222 8.50 -12.61 -15.18
C THR A 222 8.97 -13.94 -15.77
N ARG A 223 10.14 -14.41 -15.39
CA ARG A 223 10.69 -15.69 -15.85
C ARG A 223 9.87 -16.88 -15.37
N LEU A 224 9.45 -16.88 -14.10
CA LEU A 224 8.56 -17.92 -13.56
C LEU A 224 7.21 -17.97 -14.29
N THR A 225 6.66 -16.81 -14.64
CA THR A 225 5.45 -16.73 -15.47
C THR A 225 5.70 -17.30 -16.88
N GLY A 226 6.88 -17.02 -17.46
CA GLY A 226 7.31 -17.58 -18.74
C GLY A 226 7.45 -19.10 -18.70
N ILE A 227 8.01 -19.65 -17.61
CA ILE A 227 8.11 -21.09 -17.39
C ILE A 227 6.73 -21.74 -17.31
N ALA A 228 5.82 -21.14 -16.55
CA ALA A 228 4.46 -21.64 -16.43
C ALA A 228 3.69 -21.66 -17.75
N LYS A 229 4.03 -20.73 -18.69
CA LYS A 229 3.46 -20.66 -20.04
C LYS A 229 4.25 -21.48 -21.09
N GLY A 230 5.38 -22.08 -20.69
CA GLY A 230 6.25 -22.84 -21.59
C GLY A 230 7.09 -21.99 -22.53
N SER A 231 7.26 -20.69 -22.27
CA SER A 231 8.07 -19.75 -23.08
C SER A 231 9.48 -19.50 -22.51
N ASP A 232 9.79 -19.96 -21.29
CA ASP A 232 11.13 -19.92 -20.68
C ASP A 232 11.51 -21.31 -20.15
N SER A 233 12.81 -21.55 -19.96
CA SER A 233 13.38 -22.83 -19.54
C SER A 233 13.59 -22.85 -18.02
N PRO A 234 13.04 -23.87 -17.29
CA PRO A 234 13.32 -24.04 -15.87
C PRO A 234 14.81 -24.25 -15.58
N ASP A 235 15.50 -25.00 -16.43
CA ASP A 235 16.92 -25.32 -16.23
C ASP A 235 17.80 -24.08 -16.39
N ASP A 236 17.52 -23.22 -17.40
CA ASP A 236 18.23 -21.96 -17.60
C ASP A 236 17.95 -20.97 -16.48
N PHE A 237 16.73 -20.98 -15.94
CA PHE A 237 16.39 -20.18 -14.77
C PHE A 237 17.18 -20.62 -13.54
N MET A 238 17.22 -21.92 -13.23
CA MET A 238 17.99 -22.46 -12.10
C MET A 238 19.49 -22.19 -12.25
N LEU A 239 20.05 -22.39 -13.45
CA LEU A 239 21.45 -22.07 -13.74
C LEU A 239 21.77 -20.59 -13.45
N SER A 240 20.89 -19.67 -13.84
CA SER A 240 21.08 -18.25 -13.57
C SER A 240 21.10 -17.91 -12.08
N ILE A 241 20.30 -18.62 -11.26
CA ILE A 241 20.32 -18.47 -9.80
C ILE A 241 21.62 -19.01 -9.19
N GLU A 242 22.10 -20.17 -9.68
CA GLU A 242 23.36 -20.77 -9.24
C GLU A 242 24.55 -19.85 -9.55
N GLU A 243 24.62 -19.32 -10.78
CA GLU A 243 25.66 -18.38 -11.20
C GLU A 243 25.64 -17.09 -10.38
N MET A 244 24.45 -16.51 -10.16
CA MET A 244 24.30 -15.33 -9.30
C MET A 244 24.79 -15.62 -7.88
N THR A 245 24.37 -16.75 -7.30
CA THR A 245 24.75 -17.13 -5.94
C THR A 245 26.26 -17.36 -5.83
N ALA A 246 26.86 -18.07 -6.77
CA ALA A 246 28.31 -18.27 -6.83
C ALA A 246 29.07 -16.94 -6.95
N GLY A 247 28.56 -16.00 -7.78
CA GLY A 247 29.10 -14.66 -7.93
C GLY A 247 29.05 -13.86 -6.61
N LEU A 248 27.93 -13.90 -5.91
CA LEU A 248 27.77 -13.26 -4.61
C LEU A 248 28.73 -13.86 -3.56
N VAL A 249 28.80 -15.19 -3.45
CA VAL A 249 29.73 -15.86 -2.53
C VAL A 249 31.18 -15.45 -2.82
N LYS A 250 31.59 -15.42 -4.10
CA LYS A 250 32.93 -14.98 -4.49
C LYS A 250 33.18 -13.52 -4.12
N THR A 251 32.22 -12.64 -4.34
CA THR A 251 32.33 -11.18 -4.03
C THR A 251 32.45 -10.97 -2.52
N TYR A 252 31.69 -11.69 -1.72
CA TYR A 252 31.63 -11.48 -0.27
C TYR A 252 32.59 -12.36 0.55
N SER A 253 33.26 -13.37 -0.07
CA SER A 253 34.33 -14.12 0.57
C SER A 253 35.59 -13.29 0.85
N ALA A 254 35.75 -12.15 0.19
CA ALA A 254 36.85 -11.19 0.36
C ALA A 254 36.30 -9.78 0.59
N ILE A 255 35.57 -9.59 1.71
CA ILE A 255 35.10 -8.25 2.09
C ILE A 255 36.29 -7.35 2.39
N SER A 256 36.32 -6.13 1.80
CA SER A 256 37.36 -5.15 2.08
C SER A 256 37.33 -4.74 3.54
N GLU A 257 38.51 -4.40 4.12
CA GLU A 257 38.64 -3.97 5.51
C GLU A 257 37.71 -2.77 5.84
N ASP A 258 37.46 -1.87 4.88
CA ASP A 258 36.58 -0.74 5.08
C ASP A 258 35.11 -1.13 5.21
N LYS A 259 34.66 -2.14 4.47
CA LYS A 259 33.32 -2.71 4.62
C LYS A 259 33.19 -3.54 5.90
N ALA A 260 34.25 -4.24 6.30
CA ALA A 260 34.27 -5.00 7.56
C ALA A 260 34.19 -4.10 8.81
N LYS A 261 34.64 -2.85 8.73
CA LYS A 261 34.53 -1.87 9.83
C LYS A 261 33.11 -1.34 10.06
N LEU A 262 32.18 -1.61 9.19
CA LEU A 262 30.76 -1.20 9.35
C LEU A 262 30.03 -2.06 10.41
N PHE A 263 30.49 -3.28 10.66
CA PHE A 263 30.03 -4.20 11.67
C PHE A 263 31.07 -4.39 12.77
#